data_496a9bafc1f942d99d4f87ad690c312d
#
_entry.id   496a9bafc1f942d99d4f87ad690c312d
#
_cell.length_a   1.000
_cell.length_b   1.000
_cell.length_c   1.000
_cell.angle_alpha   90.00
_cell.angle_beta   90.00
_cell.angle_gamma   90.00
#
_symmetry.space_group_name_H-M   'P 1'
#
loop_
_entity.id
_entity.type
_entity.pdbx_description
1 polymer ?
#
loop_
_entity_poly.entity_id
_entity_poly.type
_entity_poly.pdbx_seq_one_letter_code
_entity_poly.pdbx_strand_id
1 'polypeptide(L)'
;VIASGSEAASVPGAEVTIDEKTVVTSTGALELGKIPKKMVVIGAGVIGLEMGSVYARLGAEVTVVEFLDTITPTMDGEVQKSFQKLLQKQGLKFILGAAVQGVDVSRSKAKVSYKLRKDDSEHTLDADTVLIATGRKPYTDGLGLADLGVEMTDRGQVKTDEHWATSVKGVYAIGDAIAGPMLAHKAEDEGMAAAEVIAGKHGHVNYGVIPSVIYTHPEVASVGQTEEELKKADRAYKVGK
;
A
#
# COMPACT_ATOMS: atom_id res chain seq x y z
N VAL A 1 -2.36 -25.00 -1.84
CA VAL A 1 -2.86 -23.62 -1.65
C VAL A 1 -1.73 -22.65 -1.94
N ILE A 2 -1.95 -21.64 -2.80
CA ILE A 2 -1.03 -20.54 -3.08
C ILE A 2 -1.33 -19.43 -2.07
N ALA A 3 -0.39 -19.17 -1.17
CA ALA A 3 -0.49 -18.15 -0.11
C ALA A 3 0.86 -17.41 0.01
N SER A 4 1.45 -17.09 -1.13
CA SER A 4 2.81 -16.54 -1.23
C SER A 4 2.93 -15.08 -0.82
N GLY A 5 1.82 -14.41 -0.57
CA GLY A 5 1.81 -13.04 -0.10
C GLY A 5 2.11 -12.02 -1.19
N SER A 6 2.76 -10.95 -0.79
CA SER A 6 3.09 -9.81 -1.65
C SER A 6 4.48 -9.25 -1.34
N GLU A 7 5.00 -8.45 -2.25
CA GLU A 7 6.25 -7.71 -2.09
C GLU A 7 6.05 -6.22 -2.38
N ALA A 8 7.02 -5.38 -2.01
CA ALA A 8 6.97 -3.97 -2.28
C ALA A 8 6.95 -3.71 -3.80
N ALA A 9 6.07 -2.82 -4.24
CA ALA A 9 6.04 -2.38 -5.63
C ALA A 9 7.14 -1.33 -5.90
N SER A 10 7.66 -1.34 -7.13
CA SER A 10 8.55 -0.29 -7.62
C SER A 10 7.82 1.04 -7.80
N VAL A 11 8.56 2.13 -7.94
CA VAL A 11 7.98 3.44 -8.23
C VAL A 11 7.49 3.45 -9.69
N PRO A 12 6.19 3.67 -9.95
CA PRO A 12 5.69 3.67 -11.30
C PRO A 12 6.33 4.78 -12.15
N GLY A 13 6.85 4.43 -13.32
CA GLY A 13 7.45 5.38 -14.27
C GLY A 13 8.82 5.92 -13.90
N ALA A 14 9.46 5.39 -12.85
CA ALA A 14 10.82 5.75 -12.47
C ALA A 14 11.66 4.50 -12.16
N GLU A 15 12.91 4.50 -12.63
CA GLU A 15 13.88 3.50 -12.22
C GLU A 15 14.51 3.92 -10.89
N VAL A 16 14.21 3.16 -9.83
CA VAL A 16 14.73 3.39 -8.48
C VAL A 16 15.38 2.10 -7.98
N THR A 17 16.68 2.16 -7.70
CA THR A 17 17.40 1.04 -7.09
C THR A 17 17.18 1.04 -5.58
N ILE A 18 16.58 -0.02 -5.08
CA ILE A 18 16.37 -0.26 -3.64
C ILE A 18 17.59 -1.02 -3.13
N ASP A 19 18.31 -0.45 -2.17
CA ASP A 19 19.52 -1.02 -1.56
C ASP A 19 19.31 -1.47 -0.11
N GLU A 20 18.10 -1.25 0.42
CA GLU A 20 17.67 -1.50 1.81
C GLU A 20 18.59 -0.85 2.86
N LYS A 21 19.23 0.26 2.49
CA LYS A 21 20.12 1.05 3.36
C LYS A 21 19.84 2.55 3.27
N THR A 22 19.91 3.09 2.05
CA THR A 22 19.62 4.50 1.74
C THR A 22 18.26 4.65 1.10
N VAL A 23 17.95 3.76 0.15
CA VAL A 23 16.63 3.62 -0.46
C VAL A 23 16.05 2.29 0.02
N VAL A 24 15.03 2.37 0.83
CA VAL A 24 14.48 1.24 1.57
C VAL A 24 13.02 0.99 1.22
N THR A 25 12.60 -0.26 1.33
CA THR A 25 11.19 -0.62 1.49
C THR A 25 10.79 -0.53 2.95
N SER A 26 9.55 -0.91 3.30
CA SER A 26 9.15 -1.05 4.70
C SER A 26 10.03 -2.05 5.47
N THR A 27 10.57 -3.06 4.80
CA THR A 27 11.47 -4.05 5.42
C THR A 27 12.75 -3.38 5.93
N GLY A 28 13.49 -2.69 5.06
CA GLY A 28 14.71 -1.98 5.48
C GLY A 28 14.40 -0.79 6.41
N ALA A 29 13.25 -0.14 6.25
CA ALA A 29 12.84 0.94 7.15
C ALA A 29 12.66 0.46 8.60
N LEU A 30 12.20 -0.76 8.82
CA LEU A 30 12.09 -1.36 10.16
C LEU A 30 13.45 -1.72 10.80
N GLU A 31 14.50 -1.85 9.98
CA GLU A 31 15.83 -2.31 10.40
C GLU A 31 16.89 -1.20 10.39
N LEU A 32 16.52 0.07 10.18
CA LEU A 32 17.46 1.18 10.16
C LEU A 32 18.20 1.29 11.51
N GLY A 33 19.52 1.17 11.46
CA GLY A 33 20.38 1.23 12.67
C GLY A 33 20.46 2.61 13.31
N LYS A 34 19.94 3.66 12.67
CA LYS A 34 19.87 5.03 13.18
C LYS A 34 18.69 5.79 12.59
N ILE A 35 18.17 6.74 13.33
CA ILE A 35 17.13 7.66 12.87
C ILE A 35 17.74 8.62 11.82
N PRO A 36 17.22 8.69 10.58
CA PRO A 36 17.68 9.65 9.59
C PRO A 36 17.29 11.07 10.00
N LYS A 37 18.12 12.06 9.70
CA LYS A 37 17.75 13.46 9.93
C LYS A 37 16.68 13.90 8.95
N LYS A 38 16.79 13.48 7.68
CA LYS A 38 15.84 13.76 6.62
C LYS A 38 15.38 12.45 5.97
N MET A 39 14.08 12.20 5.97
CA MET A 39 13.46 11.08 5.30
C MET A 39 12.49 11.59 4.23
N VAL A 40 12.62 11.08 3.02
CA VAL A 40 11.61 11.24 1.98
C VAL A 40 10.83 9.94 1.87
N VAL A 41 9.51 10.03 1.94
CA VAL A 41 8.58 8.89 1.75
C VAL A 41 7.92 9.06 0.39
N ILE A 42 8.06 8.08 -0.49
CA ILE A 42 7.42 8.04 -1.80
C ILE A 42 6.17 7.16 -1.69
N GLY A 43 5.00 7.82 -1.71
CA GLY A 43 3.68 7.22 -1.51
C GLY A 43 3.03 7.59 -0.18
N ALA A 44 1.83 8.16 -0.25
CA ALA A 44 1.01 8.56 0.91
C ALA A 44 -0.09 7.55 1.23
N GLY A 45 0.17 6.27 0.98
CA GLY A 45 -0.65 5.15 1.44
C GLY A 45 -0.40 4.79 2.90
N VAL A 46 -1.02 3.71 3.36
CA VAL A 46 -0.97 3.24 4.76
C VAL A 46 0.47 3.10 5.25
N ILE A 47 1.28 2.29 4.56
CA ILE A 47 2.68 2.01 4.95
C ILE A 47 3.52 3.29 5.02
N GLY A 48 3.39 4.17 4.01
CA GLY A 48 4.16 5.40 3.96
C GLY A 48 3.84 6.35 5.11
N LEU A 49 2.57 6.45 5.49
CA LEU A 49 2.12 7.33 6.57
C LEU A 49 2.40 6.75 7.95
N GLU A 50 2.26 5.45 8.15
CA GLU A 50 2.63 4.78 9.41
C GLU A 50 4.13 4.93 9.68
N MET A 51 4.98 4.51 8.75
CA MET A 51 6.44 4.60 8.89
C MET A 51 6.90 6.06 8.97
N GLY A 52 6.38 6.94 8.10
CA GLY A 52 6.68 8.37 8.13
C GLY A 52 6.30 9.02 9.48
N SER A 53 5.14 8.66 10.04
CA SER A 53 4.69 9.11 11.36
C SER A 53 5.62 8.63 12.49
N VAL A 54 6.06 7.37 12.45
CA VAL A 54 7.02 6.82 13.42
C VAL A 54 8.33 7.60 13.38
N TYR A 55 8.93 7.77 12.19
CA TYR A 55 10.20 8.48 12.06
C TYR A 55 10.10 9.97 12.40
N ALA A 56 8.99 10.65 12.06
CA ALA A 56 8.74 12.01 12.47
C ALA A 56 8.70 12.14 14.02
N ARG A 57 8.02 11.24 14.70
CA ARG A 57 7.95 11.19 16.17
C ARG A 57 9.31 10.87 16.82
N LEU A 58 10.19 10.17 16.12
CA LEU A 58 11.57 9.90 16.54
C LEU A 58 12.52 11.07 16.22
N GLY A 59 12.03 12.14 15.58
CA GLY A 59 12.78 13.38 15.34
C GLY A 59 13.33 13.55 13.92
N ALA A 60 12.95 12.69 12.97
CA ALA A 60 13.27 12.90 11.56
C ALA A 60 12.43 14.02 10.94
N GLU A 61 13.03 14.81 10.05
CA GLU A 61 12.29 15.67 9.14
C GLU A 61 11.73 14.81 8.00
N VAL A 62 10.40 14.59 7.98
CA VAL A 62 9.74 13.70 7.01
C VAL A 62 8.99 14.51 5.97
N THR A 63 9.29 14.24 4.69
CA THR A 63 8.55 14.78 3.54
C THR A 63 7.96 13.62 2.74
N VAL A 64 6.64 13.62 2.58
CA VAL A 64 5.89 12.63 1.81
C VAL A 64 5.63 13.18 0.42
N VAL A 65 6.04 12.44 -0.61
CA VAL A 65 5.81 12.77 -2.03
C VAL A 65 4.77 11.79 -2.57
N GLU A 66 3.65 12.32 -3.07
CA GLU A 66 2.53 11.50 -3.53
C GLU A 66 2.09 11.92 -4.94
N PHE A 67 1.85 10.93 -5.79
CA PHE A 67 1.38 11.14 -7.15
C PHE A 67 -0.04 11.70 -7.21
N LEU A 68 -0.93 11.23 -6.32
CA LEU A 68 -2.30 11.70 -6.23
C LEU A 68 -2.38 13.06 -5.53
N ASP A 69 -3.51 13.75 -5.69
CA ASP A 69 -3.78 15.03 -5.03
C ASP A 69 -4.31 14.85 -3.59
N THR A 70 -4.31 13.62 -3.09
CA THR A 70 -4.81 13.25 -1.77
C THR A 70 -3.97 12.11 -1.18
N ILE A 71 -4.06 11.95 0.14
CA ILE A 71 -3.47 10.81 0.86
C ILE A 71 -4.50 9.70 1.02
N THR A 72 -4.07 8.46 1.29
CA THR A 72 -4.94 7.31 1.64
C THR A 72 -6.21 7.21 0.77
N PRO A 73 -6.10 7.03 -0.56
CA PRO A 73 -7.22 7.16 -1.50
C PRO A 73 -8.35 6.14 -1.30
N THR A 74 -8.15 5.13 -0.46
CA THR A 74 -9.15 4.12 -0.10
C THR A 74 -10.06 4.54 1.08
N MET A 75 -9.73 5.64 1.75
CA MET A 75 -10.51 6.20 2.85
C MET A 75 -11.52 7.22 2.35
N ASP A 76 -12.57 7.49 3.13
CA ASP A 76 -13.52 8.57 2.87
C ASP A 76 -12.82 9.93 2.74
N GLY A 77 -13.25 10.75 1.78
CA GLY A 77 -12.58 12.01 1.46
C GLY A 77 -12.56 13.04 2.61
N GLU A 78 -13.53 13.01 3.52
CA GLU A 78 -13.51 13.85 4.71
C GLU A 78 -12.46 13.37 5.72
N VAL A 79 -12.35 12.03 5.88
CA VAL A 79 -11.33 11.40 6.72
C VAL A 79 -9.94 11.70 6.18
N GLN A 80 -9.71 11.57 4.86
CA GLN A 80 -8.42 11.91 4.22
C GLN A 80 -7.98 13.32 4.57
N LYS A 81 -8.86 14.32 4.40
CA LYS A 81 -8.57 15.74 4.67
C LYS A 81 -8.26 16.01 6.13
N SER A 82 -9.04 15.41 7.04
CA SER A 82 -8.81 15.52 8.48
C SER A 82 -7.49 14.90 8.88
N PHE A 83 -7.20 13.71 8.38
CA PHE A 83 -5.99 12.96 8.67
C PHE A 83 -4.74 13.70 8.17
N GLN A 84 -4.75 14.19 6.94
CA GLN A 84 -3.66 15.01 6.41
C GLN A 84 -3.35 16.22 7.28
N LYS A 85 -4.38 16.95 7.71
CA LYS A 85 -4.21 18.12 8.60
C LYS A 85 -3.59 17.73 9.94
N LEU A 86 -3.97 16.59 10.50
CA LEU A 86 -3.41 16.10 11.77
C LEU A 86 -1.94 15.75 11.62
N LEU A 87 -1.56 15.01 10.57
CA LEU A 87 -0.17 14.66 10.29
C LEU A 87 0.69 15.89 10.00
N GLN A 88 0.15 16.88 9.29
CA GLN A 88 0.84 18.18 9.08
C GLN A 88 1.10 18.92 10.39
N LYS A 89 0.13 18.96 11.31
CA LYS A 89 0.32 19.53 12.66
C LYS A 89 1.39 18.78 13.47
N GLN A 90 1.62 17.52 13.19
CA GLN A 90 2.67 16.68 13.79
C GLN A 90 4.03 16.83 13.09
N GLY A 91 4.14 17.66 12.06
CA GLY A 91 5.39 18.00 11.40
C GLY A 91 5.66 17.30 10.08
N LEU A 92 4.78 16.41 9.61
CA LEU A 92 4.94 15.81 8.28
C LEU A 92 4.67 16.86 7.19
N LYS A 93 5.55 16.89 6.20
CA LYS A 93 5.39 17.71 5.00
C LYS A 93 4.83 16.86 3.86
N PHE A 94 3.92 17.44 3.06
CA PHE A 94 3.31 16.74 1.93
C PHE A 94 3.53 17.49 0.63
N ILE A 95 3.96 16.79 -0.40
CA ILE A 95 4.04 17.23 -1.79
C ILE A 95 3.13 16.30 -2.57
N LEU A 96 1.90 16.75 -2.81
CA LEU A 96 0.86 16.01 -3.53
C LEU A 96 0.86 16.39 -5.00
N GLY A 97 0.29 15.55 -5.86
CA GLY A 97 0.27 15.74 -7.30
C GLY A 97 1.68 15.73 -7.92
N ALA A 98 2.58 14.94 -7.37
CA ALA A 98 3.99 14.90 -7.74
C ALA A 98 4.42 13.53 -8.27
N ALA A 99 4.90 13.49 -9.49
CA ALA A 99 5.45 12.29 -10.13
C ALA A 99 6.97 12.19 -9.87
N VAL A 100 7.39 11.22 -9.08
CA VAL A 100 8.82 10.94 -8.88
C VAL A 100 9.43 10.47 -10.19
N GLN A 101 10.59 11.01 -10.54
CA GLN A 101 11.32 10.72 -11.77
C GLN A 101 12.52 9.80 -11.53
N GLY A 102 13.09 9.84 -10.33
CA GLY A 102 14.24 9.02 -9.96
C GLY A 102 14.78 9.32 -8.58
N VAL A 103 15.68 8.47 -8.13
CA VAL A 103 16.42 8.63 -6.88
C VAL A 103 17.89 8.33 -7.14
N ASP A 104 18.72 9.36 -7.02
CA ASP A 104 20.17 9.25 -7.15
C ASP A 104 20.80 9.07 -5.77
N VAL A 105 21.62 8.04 -5.59
CA VAL A 105 22.34 7.78 -4.34
C VAL A 105 23.82 8.09 -4.50
N SER A 106 24.35 8.95 -3.63
CA SER A 106 25.78 9.28 -3.58
C SER A 106 26.24 9.38 -2.12
N ARG A 107 27.29 8.64 -1.74
CA ARG A 107 27.91 8.66 -0.42
C ARG A 107 26.90 8.54 0.75
N SER A 108 25.97 7.60 0.66
CA SER A 108 24.91 7.38 1.66
C SER A 108 23.95 8.59 1.84
N LYS A 109 23.74 9.35 0.80
CA LYS A 109 22.75 10.41 0.65
C LYS A 109 21.94 10.13 -0.61
N ALA A 110 20.67 10.48 -0.57
CA ALA A 110 19.79 10.36 -1.72
C ALA A 110 19.32 11.74 -2.18
N LYS A 111 19.13 11.87 -3.48
CA LYS A 111 18.46 13.00 -4.10
C LYS A 111 17.26 12.47 -4.87
N VAL A 112 16.06 12.84 -4.44
CA VAL A 112 14.80 12.47 -5.10
C VAL A 112 14.43 13.57 -6.09
N SER A 113 14.29 13.24 -7.36
CA SER A 113 13.78 14.14 -8.40
C SER A 113 12.30 13.86 -8.67
N TYR A 114 11.51 14.91 -8.81
CA TYR A 114 10.08 14.80 -9.09
C TYR A 114 9.58 15.97 -9.94
N LYS A 115 8.45 15.76 -10.64
CA LYS A 115 7.70 16.77 -11.37
C LYS A 115 6.34 17.02 -10.73
N LEU A 116 5.94 18.28 -10.60
CA LEU A 116 4.58 18.62 -10.22
C LEU A 116 3.66 18.46 -11.43
N ARG A 117 2.61 17.65 -11.28
CA ARG A 117 1.64 17.36 -12.36
C ARG A 117 0.86 18.57 -12.86
N LYS A 118 0.75 19.62 -12.04
CA LYS A 118 -0.04 20.83 -12.37
C LYS A 118 0.64 21.73 -13.41
N ASP A 119 1.98 21.73 -13.48
CA ASP A 119 2.77 22.68 -14.29
C ASP A 119 4.06 22.07 -14.88
N ASP A 120 4.26 20.75 -14.70
CA ASP A 120 5.46 20.00 -15.14
C ASP A 120 6.78 20.55 -14.60
N SER A 121 6.74 21.41 -13.56
CA SER A 121 7.96 21.96 -12.94
C SER A 121 8.77 20.86 -12.26
N GLU A 122 10.09 20.89 -12.47
CA GLU A 122 11.03 19.92 -11.91
C GLU A 122 11.60 20.39 -10.59
N HIS A 123 11.66 19.49 -9.63
CA HIS A 123 12.13 19.75 -8.27
C HIS A 123 13.01 18.61 -7.77
N THR A 124 13.79 18.90 -6.74
CA THR A 124 14.59 17.87 -6.05
C THR A 124 14.48 18.00 -4.53
N LEU A 125 14.65 16.87 -3.83
CA LEU A 125 14.75 16.78 -2.38
C LEU A 125 16.00 15.99 -2.00
N ASP A 126 16.77 16.51 -1.06
CA ASP A 126 17.87 15.76 -0.45
C ASP A 126 17.37 14.98 0.76
N ALA A 127 17.78 13.72 0.89
CA ALA A 127 17.42 12.83 1.98
C ALA A 127 18.62 12.02 2.50
N ASP A 128 18.56 11.62 3.77
CA ASP A 128 19.45 10.59 4.32
C ASP A 128 18.90 9.19 4.01
N THR A 129 17.58 9.07 3.97
CA THR A 129 16.87 7.82 3.65
C THR A 129 15.63 8.12 2.82
N VAL A 130 15.38 7.29 1.83
CA VAL A 130 14.15 7.32 1.01
C VAL A 130 13.38 6.03 1.25
N LEU A 131 12.14 6.14 1.69
CA LEU A 131 11.21 5.02 1.84
C LEU A 131 10.33 4.90 0.60
N ILE A 132 10.38 3.75 -0.07
CA ILE A 132 9.48 3.40 -1.17
C ILE A 132 8.23 2.73 -0.57
N ALA A 133 7.09 3.42 -0.68
CA ALA A 133 5.80 2.99 -0.15
C ALA A 133 4.65 3.20 -1.16
N THR A 134 4.94 2.98 -2.44
CA THR A 134 4.02 3.17 -3.57
C THR A 134 2.95 2.10 -3.69
N GLY A 135 3.03 1.06 -2.87
CA GLY A 135 2.10 -0.07 -2.82
C GLY A 135 2.80 -1.41 -2.75
N ARG A 136 2.03 -2.45 -2.95
CA ARG A 136 2.50 -3.84 -2.97
C ARG A 136 2.00 -4.54 -4.23
N LYS A 137 2.75 -5.53 -4.70
CA LYS A 137 2.33 -6.43 -5.79
C LYS A 137 2.31 -7.88 -5.30
N PRO A 138 1.46 -8.75 -5.86
CA PRO A 138 1.45 -10.17 -5.50
C PRO A 138 2.82 -10.80 -5.71
N TYR A 139 3.24 -11.66 -4.80
CA TYR A 139 4.46 -12.42 -4.95
C TYR A 139 4.14 -13.77 -5.61
N THR A 140 4.14 -13.78 -6.94
CA THR A 140 3.77 -14.96 -7.76
C THR A 140 4.89 -15.39 -8.70
N ASP A 141 5.97 -14.62 -8.77
CA ASP A 141 7.13 -14.92 -9.61
C ASP A 141 7.87 -16.18 -9.11
N GLY A 142 8.34 -17.02 -10.05
CA GLY A 142 9.11 -18.23 -9.74
C GLY A 142 8.32 -19.43 -9.21
N LEU A 143 7.00 -19.32 -9.10
CA LEU A 143 6.13 -20.41 -8.61
C LEU A 143 5.72 -21.41 -9.70
N GLY A 144 6.12 -21.21 -10.96
CA GLY A 144 5.76 -22.08 -12.07
C GLY A 144 4.26 -22.10 -12.40
N LEU A 145 3.52 -21.04 -12.06
CA LEU A 145 2.06 -21.00 -12.19
C LEU A 145 1.59 -21.08 -13.65
N ALA A 146 2.33 -20.47 -14.56
CA ALA A 146 2.03 -20.53 -16.00
C ALA A 146 2.20 -21.95 -16.55
N ASP A 147 3.23 -22.66 -16.12
CA ASP A 147 3.49 -24.05 -16.54
C ASP A 147 2.41 -25.02 -16.03
N LEU A 148 1.81 -24.69 -14.88
CA LEU A 148 0.68 -25.43 -14.31
C LEU A 148 -0.66 -25.06 -14.96
N GLY A 149 -0.72 -24.02 -15.79
CA GLY A 149 -1.96 -23.53 -16.40
C GLY A 149 -2.85 -22.73 -15.44
N VAL A 150 -2.27 -22.16 -14.36
CA VAL A 150 -2.99 -21.27 -13.45
C VAL A 150 -3.20 -19.91 -14.12
N GLU A 151 -4.46 -19.48 -14.24
CA GLU A 151 -4.79 -18.20 -14.81
C GLU A 151 -4.44 -17.03 -13.87
N MET A 152 -3.89 -15.97 -14.48
CA MET A 152 -3.48 -14.76 -13.78
C MET A 152 -4.25 -13.55 -14.30
N THR A 153 -4.38 -12.50 -13.46
CA THR A 153 -4.84 -11.19 -13.90
C THR A 153 -3.68 -10.40 -14.52
N ASP A 154 -4.00 -9.31 -15.24
CA ASP A 154 -3.00 -8.37 -15.77
C ASP A 154 -2.16 -7.69 -14.68
N ARG A 155 -2.60 -7.78 -13.42
CA ARG A 155 -1.88 -7.26 -12.24
C ARG A 155 -1.01 -8.32 -11.54
N GLY A 156 -0.84 -9.49 -12.14
CA GLY A 156 -0.05 -10.59 -11.58
C GLY A 156 -0.71 -11.30 -10.39
N GLN A 157 -2.02 -11.13 -10.19
CA GLN A 157 -2.78 -11.86 -9.18
C GLN A 157 -3.27 -13.19 -9.72
N VAL A 158 -3.33 -14.22 -8.90
CA VAL A 158 -3.97 -15.48 -9.24
C VAL A 158 -5.48 -15.27 -9.35
N LYS A 159 -6.08 -15.69 -10.47
CA LYS A 159 -7.53 -15.70 -10.61
C LYS A 159 -8.14 -16.85 -9.82
N THR A 160 -9.16 -16.54 -9.03
CA THR A 160 -9.94 -17.52 -8.27
C THR A 160 -11.43 -17.29 -8.48
N ASP A 161 -12.20 -18.34 -8.24
CA ASP A 161 -13.64 -18.24 -8.08
C ASP A 161 -14.02 -17.76 -6.66
N GLU A 162 -15.32 -17.76 -6.35
CA GLU A 162 -15.87 -17.38 -5.05
C GLU A 162 -15.52 -18.33 -3.90
N HIS A 163 -14.91 -19.49 -4.23
CA HIS A 163 -14.46 -20.55 -3.31
C HIS A 163 -12.94 -20.66 -3.28
N TRP A 164 -12.22 -19.63 -3.74
CA TRP A 164 -10.74 -19.57 -3.82
C TRP A 164 -10.10 -20.65 -4.69
N ALA A 165 -10.88 -21.39 -5.50
CA ALA A 165 -10.35 -22.35 -6.46
C ALA A 165 -9.79 -21.61 -7.68
N THR A 166 -8.62 -22.07 -8.15
CA THR A 166 -7.99 -21.55 -9.38
C THR A 166 -8.55 -22.27 -10.61
N SER A 167 -8.09 -21.89 -11.81
CA SER A 167 -8.37 -22.60 -13.07
C SER A 167 -7.91 -24.06 -13.07
N VAL A 168 -7.03 -24.45 -12.14
CA VAL A 168 -6.47 -25.81 -12.04
C VAL A 168 -7.13 -26.56 -10.89
N LYS A 169 -7.76 -27.69 -11.21
CA LYS A 169 -8.49 -28.49 -10.21
C LYS A 169 -7.59 -28.89 -9.04
N GLY A 170 -8.07 -28.62 -7.83
CA GLY A 170 -7.36 -28.95 -6.58
C GLY A 170 -6.29 -27.93 -6.19
N VAL A 171 -6.14 -26.83 -6.94
CA VAL A 171 -5.27 -25.72 -6.63
C VAL A 171 -6.11 -24.53 -6.20
N TYR A 172 -5.80 -23.97 -5.04
CA TYR A 172 -6.47 -22.82 -4.43
C TYR A 172 -5.49 -21.67 -4.22
N ALA A 173 -5.98 -20.44 -4.13
CA ALA A 173 -5.14 -19.29 -3.80
C ALA A 173 -5.88 -18.33 -2.87
N ILE A 174 -5.14 -17.70 -1.95
CA ILE A 174 -5.67 -16.81 -0.91
C ILE A 174 -4.70 -15.64 -0.62
N GLY A 175 -5.16 -14.69 0.16
CA GLY A 175 -4.37 -13.60 0.70
C GLY A 175 -3.95 -12.59 -0.37
N ASP A 176 -2.74 -12.05 -0.24
CA ASP A 176 -2.23 -11.01 -1.14
C ASP A 176 -1.96 -11.51 -2.56
N ALA A 177 -1.91 -12.83 -2.76
CA ALA A 177 -1.71 -13.44 -4.08
C ALA A 177 -2.93 -13.31 -5.00
N ILE A 178 -4.12 -13.04 -4.47
CA ILE A 178 -5.40 -12.90 -5.20
C ILE A 178 -5.93 -11.46 -5.17
N ALA A 179 -7.04 -11.22 -5.87
CA ALA A 179 -7.72 -9.93 -5.87
C ALA A 179 -8.27 -9.54 -4.49
N GLY A 180 -8.34 -8.24 -4.24
CA GLY A 180 -8.85 -7.65 -2.99
C GLY A 180 -7.79 -6.89 -2.20
N PRO A 181 -8.13 -6.37 -1.01
CA PRO A 181 -7.20 -5.66 -0.17
C PRO A 181 -6.11 -6.61 0.38
N MET A 182 -4.88 -6.12 0.41
CA MET A 182 -3.73 -6.87 0.96
C MET A 182 -3.66 -6.67 2.47
N LEU A 183 -4.48 -7.43 3.22
CA LEU A 183 -4.65 -7.34 4.66
C LEU A 183 -4.51 -8.72 5.30
N ALA A 184 -3.77 -8.82 6.39
CA ALA A 184 -3.49 -10.08 7.08
C ALA A 184 -4.78 -10.79 7.54
N HIS A 185 -5.69 -10.08 8.19
CA HIS A 185 -6.95 -10.64 8.66
C HIS A 185 -7.89 -11.08 7.51
N LYS A 186 -7.85 -10.39 6.34
CA LYS A 186 -8.56 -10.89 5.15
C LYS A 186 -7.97 -12.24 4.71
N ALA A 187 -6.64 -12.36 4.69
CA ALA A 187 -5.97 -13.61 4.31
C ALA A 187 -6.23 -14.75 5.32
N GLU A 188 -6.33 -14.44 6.61
CA GLU A 188 -6.70 -15.39 7.66
C GLU A 188 -8.13 -15.91 7.47
N ASP A 189 -9.10 -15.02 7.26
CA ASP A 189 -10.49 -15.38 6.99
C ASP A 189 -10.61 -16.24 5.72
N GLU A 190 -9.92 -15.86 4.64
CA GLU A 190 -9.86 -16.63 3.40
C GLU A 190 -9.23 -18.00 3.63
N GLY A 191 -8.17 -18.09 4.43
CA GLY A 191 -7.49 -19.34 4.75
C GLY A 191 -8.40 -20.32 5.50
N MET A 192 -9.15 -19.83 6.48
CA MET A 192 -10.14 -20.64 7.21
C MET A 192 -11.26 -21.11 6.28
N ALA A 193 -11.85 -20.19 5.51
CA ALA A 193 -12.94 -20.53 4.61
C ALA A 193 -12.52 -21.46 3.48
N ALA A 194 -11.33 -21.26 2.88
CA ALA A 194 -10.79 -22.16 1.87
C ALA A 194 -10.52 -23.58 2.43
N ALA A 195 -10.03 -23.68 3.67
CA ALA A 195 -9.84 -24.99 4.32
C ALA A 195 -11.18 -25.70 4.56
N GLU A 196 -12.24 -24.97 4.92
CA GLU A 196 -13.60 -25.53 5.02
C GLU A 196 -14.12 -26.04 3.68
N VAL A 197 -13.94 -25.26 2.60
CA VAL A 197 -14.31 -25.67 1.23
C VAL A 197 -13.56 -26.93 0.81
N ILE A 198 -12.25 -27.00 1.04
CA ILE A 198 -11.42 -28.19 0.72
C ILE A 198 -11.91 -29.40 1.52
N ALA A 199 -12.40 -29.22 2.73
CA ALA A 199 -12.99 -30.27 3.56
C ALA A 199 -14.44 -30.62 3.21
N GLY A 200 -15.00 -30.05 2.13
CA GLY A 200 -16.38 -30.28 1.68
C GLY A 200 -17.44 -29.57 2.53
N LYS A 201 -17.05 -28.51 3.25
CA LYS A 201 -17.94 -27.66 4.05
C LYS A 201 -18.23 -26.34 3.31
N HIS A 202 -19.11 -25.51 3.90
CA HIS A 202 -19.38 -24.17 3.43
C HIS A 202 -18.41 -23.16 4.07
N GLY A 203 -17.40 -22.73 3.31
CA GLY A 203 -16.56 -21.58 3.68
C GLY A 203 -17.15 -20.28 3.12
N HIS A 204 -17.11 -19.20 3.90
CA HIS A 204 -17.60 -17.89 3.49
C HIS A 204 -16.79 -16.76 4.13
N VAL A 205 -16.50 -15.72 3.34
CA VAL A 205 -15.90 -14.46 3.81
C VAL A 205 -16.80 -13.30 3.41
N ASN A 206 -17.16 -12.45 4.37
CA ASN A 206 -17.90 -11.23 4.07
C ASN A 206 -16.94 -10.07 3.81
N TYR A 207 -16.57 -9.88 2.56
CA TYR A 207 -15.65 -8.81 2.13
C TYR A 207 -16.19 -7.39 2.39
N GLY A 208 -17.50 -7.22 2.57
CA GLY A 208 -18.12 -5.92 2.85
C GLY A 208 -17.86 -5.38 4.26
N VAL A 209 -17.33 -6.20 5.17
CA VAL A 209 -17.07 -5.84 6.57
C VAL A 209 -15.62 -6.06 7.01
N ILE A 210 -14.71 -6.22 6.07
CA ILE A 210 -13.28 -6.29 6.38
C ILE A 210 -12.80 -4.89 6.77
N PRO A 211 -12.31 -4.70 8.02
CA PRO A 211 -11.87 -3.39 8.47
C PRO A 211 -10.51 -3.02 7.87
N SER A 212 -10.31 -1.72 7.66
CA SER A 212 -9.01 -1.15 7.32
C SER A 212 -8.56 -0.22 8.44
N VAL A 213 -7.30 -0.32 8.86
CA VAL A 213 -6.73 0.49 9.94
C VAL A 213 -5.40 1.07 9.50
N ILE A 214 -5.14 2.32 9.89
CA ILE A 214 -3.84 2.99 9.76
C ILE A 214 -3.36 3.29 11.18
N TYR A 215 -2.28 2.64 11.60
CA TYR A 215 -1.72 2.69 12.94
C TYR A 215 -0.84 3.93 13.15
N THR A 216 -1.45 5.10 13.07
CA THR A 216 -0.85 6.38 13.41
C THR A 216 -1.38 6.88 14.77
N HIS A 217 -1.04 8.10 15.16
CA HIS A 217 -1.67 8.77 16.30
C HIS A 217 -2.28 10.11 15.86
N PRO A 218 -3.64 10.26 15.91
CA PRO A 218 -4.63 9.20 16.19
C PRO A 218 -4.66 8.14 15.10
N GLU A 219 -5.17 6.98 15.43
CA GLU A 219 -5.47 5.91 14.47
C GLU A 219 -6.59 6.33 13.53
N VAL A 220 -6.57 5.80 12.31
CA VAL A 220 -7.66 5.95 11.33
C VAL A 220 -8.17 4.57 11.00
N ALA A 221 -9.46 4.35 11.17
CA ALA A 221 -10.08 3.07 10.87
C ALA A 221 -11.34 3.27 10.03
N SER A 222 -11.62 2.31 9.17
CA SER A 222 -12.83 2.29 8.35
C SER A 222 -13.33 0.86 8.12
N VAL A 223 -14.61 0.71 7.90
CA VAL A 223 -15.25 -0.54 7.48
C VAL A 223 -16.46 -0.21 6.62
N GLY A 224 -16.72 -1.03 5.61
CA GLY A 224 -17.82 -0.81 4.68
C GLY A 224 -17.46 0.17 3.57
N GLN A 225 -18.44 0.94 3.11
CA GLN A 225 -18.34 1.79 1.93
C GLN A 225 -18.13 3.26 2.28
N THR A 226 -17.33 3.96 1.50
CA THR A 226 -17.15 5.41 1.58
C THR A 226 -18.36 6.17 1.03
N GLU A 227 -18.47 7.46 1.36
CA GLU A 227 -19.50 8.34 0.81
C GLU A 227 -19.38 8.42 -0.72
N GLU A 228 -18.16 8.46 -1.26
CA GLU A 228 -17.87 8.49 -2.68
C GLU A 228 -18.35 7.22 -3.40
N GLU A 229 -18.15 6.06 -2.80
CA GLU A 229 -18.62 4.78 -3.31
C GLU A 229 -20.14 4.70 -3.31
N LEU A 230 -20.80 5.15 -2.25
CA LEU A 230 -22.26 5.19 -2.17
C LEU A 230 -22.86 6.14 -3.20
N LYS A 231 -22.28 7.32 -3.43
CA LYS A 231 -22.68 8.27 -4.47
C LYS A 231 -22.52 7.67 -5.86
N LYS A 232 -21.39 7.01 -6.13
CA LYS A 232 -21.13 6.35 -7.42
C LYS A 232 -22.12 5.20 -7.69
N ALA A 233 -22.55 4.52 -6.64
CA ALA A 233 -23.53 3.43 -6.71
C ALA A 233 -25.00 3.92 -6.70
N ASP A 234 -25.24 5.23 -6.68
CA ASP A 234 -26.56 5.88 -6.54
C ASP A 234 -27.38 5.32 -5.36
N ARG A 235 -26.71 5.04 -4.25
CA ARG A 235 -27.32 4.54 -3.01
C ARG A 235 -27.68 5.69 -2.10
N ALA A 236 -28.94 5.72 -1.64
CA ALA A 236 -29.37 6.68 -0.62
C ALA A 236 -28.71 6.36 0.72
N TYR A 237 -28.16 7.37 1.39
CA TYR A 237 -27.54 7.26 2.70
C TYR A 237 -27.78 8.50 3.55
N LYS A 238 -27.49 8.40 4.85
CA LYS A 238 -27.48 9.53 5.78
C LYS A 238 -26.12 9.61 6.44
N VAL A 239 -25.62 10.84 6.59
CA VAL A 239 -24.34 11.09 7.28
C VAL A 239 -24.63 11.51 8.71
N GLY A 240 -24.01 10.83 9.67
CA GLY A 240 -23.92 11.23 11.08
C GLY A 240 -22.46 11.58 11.40
N LYS A 241 -22.26 12.62 12.24
CA LYS A 241 -20.94 13.07 12.70
C LYS A 241 -20.90 13.21 14.20
#